data_4141ed9aaf81d983ff4de9eb75b4a0e3
#
_entry.id   4141ed9aaf81d983ff4de9eb75b4a0e3
#
_cell.length_a   1.000
_cell.length_b   1.000
_cell.length_c   1.000
_cell.angle_alpha   90.00
_cell.angle_beta   90.00
_cell.angle_gamma   90.00
#
_symmetry.space_group_name_H-M   'P 1'
#
loop_
_entity.id
_entity.type
_entity.pdbx_description
1 polymer ?
#
loop_
_entity_poly.entity_id
_entity_poly.type
_entity_poly.pdbx_seq_one_letter_code
_entity_poly.pdbx_strand_id
1 'polypeptide(L)'
;MSMYRAPQTDDAIAELDDRNQQIVAAAYDLLDEEGLEGLTIRAVLQRTGLARRALYDRFAGKDDLVLAVFAHTLRRAAEQFGEQVRDLPDPLARLHHIVTAIVIGRAAIDGDWQGGQRRSAALSREHLRLAEARPVELQKAVSPLIDLIATILSEGMAEGQVRAGPPSWMALLVYNLVSTTVHSQLLAEEAAIPDRQRRSELAVEIWEFCRRAIAA
;
A
#
# COMPACT_ATOMS: atom_id res chain seq x y z
N MET A 1 48.99 -21.06 -4.55
CA MET A 1 48.18 -20.76 -3.35
C MET A 1 47.08 -19.80 -3.77
N SER A 2 45.89 -20.34 -4.04
CA SER A 2 44.71 -19.54 -4.42
C SER A 2 44.02 -19.08 -3.13
N MET A 3 44.02 -17.78 -2.89
CA MET A 3 43.27 -17.19 -1.78
C MET A 3 41.79 -17.21 -2.14
N TYR A 4 41.06 -18.14 -1.54
CA TYR A 4 39.58 -18.10 -1.49
C TYR A 4 39.17 -16.97 -0.56
N ARG A 5 38.80 -15.83 -1.14
CA ARG A 5 38.23 -14.71 -0.37
C ARG A 5 36.76 -15.05 -0.13
N ALA A 6 36.38 -15.30 1.13
CA ALA A 6 34.98 -15.44 1.51
C ALA A 6 34.21 -14.18 1.09
N PRO A 7 32.98 -14.28 0.54
CA PRO A 7 32.18 -13.12 0.23
C PRO A 7 31.96 -12.31 1.50
N GLN A 8 32.14 -11.00 1.41
CA GLN A 8 31.93 -10.10 2.54
C GLN A 8 30.45 -10.13 2.90
N THR A 9 30.13 -10.01 4.17
CA THR A 9 28.78 -10.10 4.73
C THR A 9 27.81 -9.12 4.03
N ASP A 10 28.31 -7.98 3.58
CA ASP A 10 27.53 -6.96 2.88
C ASP A 10 27.07 -7.40 1.47
N ASP A 11 27.91 -8.10 0.72
CA ASP A 11 27.54 -8.63 -0.60
C ASP A 11 26.47 -9.73 -0.49
N ALA A 12 26.55 -10.56 0.54
CA ALA A 12 25.55 -11.60 0.80
C ALA A 12 24.20 -11.01 1.26
N ILE A 13 24.23 -9.93 2.04
CA ILE A 13 23.01 -9.20 2.45
C ILE A 13 22.38 -8.52 1.24
N ALA A 14 23.15 -7.86 0.38
CA ALA A 14 22.65 -7.22 -0.83
C ALA A 14 22.03 -8.23 -1.81
N GLU A 15 22.66 -9.40 -2.04
CA GLU A 15 22.07 -10.48 -2.85
C GLU A 15 20.78 -11.05 -2.25
N LEU A 16 20.70 -11.10 -0.91
CA LEU A 16 19.51 -11.57 -0.21
C LEU A 16 18.35 -10.59 -0.40
N ASP A 17 18.62 -9.29 -0.35
CA ASP A 17 17.61 -8.23 -0.53
C ASP A 17 17.13 -8.17 -1.98
N ASP A 18 18.04 -8.29 -2.95
CA ASP A 18 17.73 -8.31 -4.39
C ASP A 18 16.80 -9.49 -4.76
N ARG A 19 17.08 -10.69 -4.27
CA ARG A 19 16.21 -11.86 -4.49
C ARG A 19 14.85 -11.73 -3.81
N ASN A 20 14.79 -11.09 -2.65
CA ASN A 20 13.54 -10.80 -1.98
C ASN A 20 12.69 -9.83 -2.82
N GLN A 21 13.30 -8.76 -3.31
CA GLN A 21 12.66 -7.80 -4.21
C GLN A 21 12.19 -8.47 -5.51
N GLN A 22 12.98 -9.32 -6.11
CA GLN A 22 12.61 -10.08 -7.31
C GLN A 22 11.38 -10.97 -7.08
N ILE A 23 11.31 -11.68 -5.96
CA ILE A 23 10.15 -12.52 -5.61
C ILE A 23 8.91 -11.66 -5.41
N VAL A 24 9.03 -10.57 -4.65
CA VAL A 24 7.90 -9.68 -4.35
C VAL A 24 7.41 -8.97 -5.61
N ALA A 25 8.32 -8.53 -6.50
CA ALA A 25 7.96 -7.92 -7.78
C ALA A 25 7.20 -8.89 -8.68
N ALA A 26 7.70 -10.12 -8.84
CA ALA A 26 7.02 -11.15 -9.63
C ALA A 26 5.64 -11.52 -9.04
N ALA A 27 5.52 -11.53 -7.72
CA ALA A 27 4.26 -11.79 -7.04
C ALA A 27 3.27 -10.64 -7.20
N TYR A 28 3.77 -9.39 -7.21
CA TYR A 28 2.98 -8.20 -7.48
C TYR A 28 2.42 -8.22 -8.92
N ASP A 29 3.25 -8.54 -9.90
CA ASP A 29 2.84 -8.63 -11.30
C ASP A 29 1.78 -9.73 -11.52
N LEU A 30 1.95 -10.90 -10.89
CA LEU A 30 0.96 -11.97 -10.92
C LEU A 30 -0.38 -11.55 -10.31
N LEU A 31 -0.33 -10.82 -9.21
CA LEU A 31 -1.55 -10.28 -8.57
C LEU A 31 -2.27 -9.29 -9.50
N ASP A 32 -1.52 -8.50 -10.26
CA ASP A 32 -2.05 -7.53 -11.20
C ASP A 32 -2.70 -8.20 -12.43
N GLU A 33 -2.02 -9.20 -13.00
CA GLU A 33 -2.44 -9.89 -14.22
C GLU A 33 -3.59 -10.90 -13.96
N GLU A 34 -3.46 -11.70 -12.90
CA GLU A 34 -4.29 -12.90 -12.68
C GLU A 34 -5.11 -12.83 -11.37
N GLY A 35 -4.94 -11.77 -10.58
CA GLY A 35 -5.59 -11.62 -9.28
C GLY A 35 -5.00 -12.56 -8.21
N LEU A 36 -5.72 -12.67 -7.08
CA LEU A 36 -5.26 -13.45 -5.93
C LEU A 36 -5.19 -14.96 -6.21
N GLU A 37 -6.01 -15.46 -7.10
CA GLU A 37 -6.03 -16.89 -7.51
C GLU A 37 -4.79 -17.25 -8.32
N GLY A 38 -4.33 -16.36 -9.21
CA GLY A 38 -3.11 -16.51 -9.98
C GLY A 38 -1.84 -16.41 -9.14
N LEU A 39 -1.89 -15.71 -8.00
CA LEU A 39 -0.76 -15.61 -7.09
C LEU A 39 -0.54 -16.93 -6.34
N THR A 40 0.27 -17.78 -6.93
CA THR A 40 0.69 -19.08 -6.34
C THR A 40 2.20 -19.16 -6.24
N ILE A 41 2.70 -19.94 -5.27
CA ILE A 41 4.15 -20.22 -5.13
C ILE A 41 4.72 -20.75 -6.45
N ARG A 42 3.98 -21.63 -7.14
CA ARG A 42 4.40 -22.19 -8.42
C ARG A 42 4.54 -21.13 -9.50
N ALA A 43 3.57 -20.24 -9.64
CA ALA A 43 3.60 -19.17 -10.63
C ALA A 43 4.78 -18.21 -10.38
N VAL A 44 5.01 -17.85 -9.11
CA VAL A 44 6.16 -16.99 -8.73
C VAL A 44 7.49 -17.67 -9.08
N LEU A 45 7.66 -18.95 -8.77
CA LEU A 45 8.87 -19.70 -9.11
C LEU A 45 9.08 -19.79 -10.62
N GLN A 46 8.02 -20.00 -11.40
CA GLN A 46 8.08 -20.01 -12.87
C GLN A 46 8.51 -18.65 -13.42
N ARG A 47 8.00 -17.55 -12.87
CA ARG A 47 8.31 -16.19 -13.32
C ARG A 47 9.71 -15.73 -12.96
N THR A 48 10.18 -16.11 -11.77
CA THR A 48 11.50 -15.70 -11.28
C THR A 48 12.63 -16.61 -11.71
N GLY A 49 12.33 -17.84 -12.10
CA GLY A 49 13.35 -18.87 -12.36
C GLY A 49 14.11 -19.35 -11.11
N LEU A 50 13.68 -18.92 -9.92
CA LEU A 50 14.34 -19.27 -8.66
C LEU A 50 14.05 -20.71 -8.25
N ALA A 51 15.02 -21.34 -7.56
CA ALA A 51 14.82 -22.62 -6.93
C ALA A 51 13.79 -22.52 -5.77
N ARG A 52 12.96 -23.54 -5.62
CA ARG A 52 11.93 -23.60 -4.56
C ARG A 52 12.48 -23.31 -3.17
N ARG A 53 13.67 -23.81 -2.86
CA ARG A 53 14.36 -23.55 -1.59
C ARG A 53 14.59 -22.06 -1.35
N ALA A 54 15.04 -21.32 -2.37
CA ALA A 54 15.31 -19.89 -2.25
C ALA A 54 14.06 -19.07 -1.87
N LEU A 55 12.87 -19.52 -2.27
CA LEU A 55 11.60 -18.90 -1.86
C LEU A 55 11.25 -19.28 -0.41
N TYR A 56 11.33 -20.59 -0.04
CA TYR A 56 10.97 -21.03 1.30
C TYR A 56 11.95 -20.59 2.39
N ASP A 57 13.18 -20.25 2.04
CA ASP A 57 14.15 -19.64 2.97
C ASP A 57 13.71 -18.23 3.42
N ARG A 58 12.72 -17.62 2.71
CA ARG A 58 12.24 -16.23 2.96
C ARG A 58 10.78 -16.14 3.34
N PHE A 59 9.96 -16.97 2.75
CA PHE A 59 8.50 -16.96 2.93
C PHE A 59 8.05 -18.36 3.36
N ALA A 60 7.45 -18.46 4.53
CA ALA A 60 6.95 -19.74 5.05
C ALA A 60 5.80 -20.30 4.17
N GLY A 61 5.14 -19.44 3.39
CA GLY A 61 4.08 -19.85 2.49
C GLY A 61 3.45 -18.68 1.73
N LYS A 62 2.28 -18.95 1.13
CA LYS A 62 1.54 -17.97 0.34
C LYS A 62 1.16 -16.73 1.16
N ASP A 63 0.79 -16.90 2.43
CA ASP A 63 0.35 -15.80 3.29
C ASP A 63 1.46 -14.79 3.57
N ASP A 64 2.71 -15.26 3.77
CA ASP A 64 3.86 -14.38 3.93
C ASP A 64 4.16 -13.62 2.64
N LEU A 65 4.01 -14.28 1.50
CA LEU A 65 4.21 -13.67 0.20
C LEU A 65 3.15 -12.59 -0.07
N VAL A 66 1.87 -12.87 0.23
CA VAL A 66 0.78 -11.90 0.10
C VAL A 66 1.02 -10.69 1.00
N LEU A 67 1.43 -10.91 2.25
CA LEU A 67 1.77 -9.83 3.17
C LEU A 67 2.94 -8.99 2.65
N ALA A 68 3.97 -9.61 2.09
CA ALA A 68 5.11 -8.90 1.51
C ALA A 68 4.72 -8.06 0.28
N VAL A 69 3.86 -8.60 -0.59
CA VAL A 69 3.29 -7.85 -1.73
C VAL A 69 2.45 -6.67 -1.23
N PHE A 70 1.63 -6.89 -0.21
CA PHE A 70 0.82 -5.83 0.41
C PHE A 70 1.69 -4.72 0.99
N ALA A 71 2.72 -5.08 1.78
CA ALA A 71 3.68 -4.12 2.34
C ALA A 71 4.45 -3.36 1.25
N HIS A 72 4.85 -4.04 0.19
CA HIS A 72 5.52 -3.42 -0.97
C HIS A 72 4.59 -2.40 -1.66
N THR A 73 3.34 -2.77 -1.88
CA THR A 73 2.34 -1.88 -2.51
C THR A 73 2.13 -0.60 -1.70
N LEU A 74 1.98 -0.72 -0.39
CA LEU A 74 1.76 0.44 0.49
C LEU A 74 2.98 1.34 0.61
N ARG A 75 4.18 0.76 0.66
CA ARG A 75 5.42 1.53 0.65
C ARG A 75 5.56 2.35 -0.63
N ARG A 76 5.37 1.71 -1.80
CA ARG A 76 5.39 2.41 -3.09
C ARG A 76 4.32 3.50 -3.18
N ALA A 77 3.12 3.24 -2.64
CA ALA A 77 2.07 4.26 -2.58
C ALA A 77 2.50 5.45 -1.71
N ALA A 78 3.09 5.22 -0.55
CA ALA A 78 3.58 6.29 0.32
C ALA A 78 4.70 7.11 -0.33
N GLU A 79 5.67 6.47 -0.99
CA GLU A 79 6.74 7.12 -1.76
C GLU A 79 6.15 7.99 -2.88
N GLN A 80 5.26 7.42 -3.68
CA GLN A 80 4.62 8.11 -4.81
C GLN A 80 3.77 9.30 -4.34
N PHE A 81 2.97 9.14 -3.29
CA PHE A 81 2.21 10.24 -2.72
C PHE A 81 3.14 11.33 -2.17
N GLY A 82 4.21 10.95 -1.46
CA GLY A 82 5.21 11.89 -0.97
C GLY A 82 5.83 12.73 -2.09
N GLU A 83 6.12 12.11 -3.23
CA GLU A 83 6.62 12.82 -4.42
C GLU A 83 5.56 13.75 -5.02
N GLN A 84 4.33 13.29 -5.18
CA GLN A 84 3.24 14.06 -5.78
C GLN A 84 2.87 15.31 -4.98
N VAL A 85 3.00 15.25 -3.64
CA VAL A 85 2.61 16.36 -2.76
C VAL A 85 3.79 17.25 -2.36
N ARG A 86 5.02 16.91 -2.76
CA ARG A 86 6.25 17.59 -2.33
C ARG A 86 6.22 19.10 -2.58
N ASP A 87 5.71 19.50 -3.75
CA ASP A 87 5.70 20.91 -4.17
C ASP A 87 4.41 21.63 -3.76
N LEU A 88 3.49 20.98 -3.09
CA LEU A 88 2.30 21.60 -2.54
C LEU A 88 2.64 22.26 -1.20
N PRO A 89 2.53 23.60 -1.07
CA PRO A 89 2.96 24.30 0.14
C PRO A 89 2.02 24.08 1.34
N ASP A 90 0.73 23.89 1.08
CA ASP A 90 -0.29 23.79 2.12
C ASP A 90 -0.48 22.34 2.64
N PRO A 91 -0.28 22.07 3.93
CA PRO A 91 -0.47 20.74 4.53
C PRO A 91 -1.86 20.14 4.30
N LEU A 92 -2.93 20.94 4.37
CA LEU A 92 -4.28 20.45 4.11
C LEU A 92 -4.48 20.11 2.64
N ALA A 93 -3.89 20.86 1.71
CA ALA A 93 -3.91 20.52 0.28
C ALA A 93 -3.15 19.22 0.00
N ARG A 94 -2.02 18.98 0.66
CA ARG A 94 -1.28 17.72 0.59
C ARG A 94 -2.12 16.54 1.08
N LEU A 95 -2.75 16.68 2.23
CA LEU A 95 -3.60 15.64 2.80
C LEU A 95 -4.84 15.38 1.92
N HIS A 96 -5.46 16.43 1.40
CA HIS A 96 -6.57 16.34 0.45
C HIS A 96 -6.18 15.52 -0.79
N HIS A 97 -5.03 15.81 -1.37
CA HIS A 97 -4.53 15.07 -2.52
C HIS A 97 -4.40 13.57 -2.20
N ILE A 98 -3.77 13.21 -1.07
CA ILE A 98 -3.57 11.82 -0.67
C ILE A 98 -4.91 11.10 -0.43
N VAL A 99 -5.82 11.71 0.31
CA VAL A 99 -7.16 11.14 0.59
C VAL A 99 -7.91 10.90 -0.72
N THR A 100 -7.94 11.90 -1.60
CA THR A 100 -8.60 11.81 -2.91
C THR A 100 -7.98 10.71 -3.77
N ALA A 101 -6.66 10.64 -3.85
CA ALA A 101 -5.96 9.64 -4.63
C ALA A 101 -6.21 8.20 -4.13
N ILE A 102 -6.31 7.99 -2.81
CA ILE A 102 -6.66 6.68 -2.24
C ILE A 102 -8.11 6.30 -2.63
N VAL A 103 -9.05 7.23 -2.52
CA VAL A 103 -10.48 6.96 -2.80
C VAL A 103 -10.74 6.71 -4.29
N ILE A 104 -10.19 7.56 -5.15
CA ILE A 104 -10.33 7.43 -6.61
C ILE A 104 -9.60 6.18 -7.09
N GLY A 105 -8.48 5.84 -6.45
CA GLY A 105 -7.65 4.69 -6.76
C GLY A 105 -6.72 4.94 -7.95
N ARG A 106 -5.67 4.13 -8.00
CA ARG A 106 -4.59 4.23 -8.99
C ARG A 106 -5.07 3.99 -10.43
N ALA A 107 -6.07 3.14 -10.60
CA ALA A 107 -6.65 2.83 -11.91
C ALA A 107 -7.22 4.05 -12.65
N ALA A 108 -7.67 5.06 -11.91
CA ALA A 108 -8.16 6.30 -12.52
C ALA A 108 -7.02 7.21 -13.00
N ILE A 109 -5.81 7.05 -12.42
CA ILE A 109 -4.63 7.84 -12.75
C ILE A 109 -3.88 7.22 -13.94
N ASP A 110 -3.73 5.90 -13.96
CA ASP A 110 -2.93 5.15 -14.95
C ASP A 110 -3.72 4.76 -16.22
N GLY A 111 -5.04 4.99 -16.26
CA GLY A 111 -5.89 4.67 -17.42
C GLY A 111 -6.28 3.20 -17.55
N ASP A 112 -5.65 2.29 -16.81
CA ASP A 112 -6.01 0.87 -16.73
C ASP A 112 -7.02 0.62 -15.60
N TRP A 113 -8.26 0.96 -15.89
CA TRP A 113 -9.35 0.89 -14.93
C TRP A 113 -9.69 -0.53 -14.50
N GLN A 114 -9.63 -1.51 -15.41
CA GLN A 114 -10.06 -2.88 -15.11
C GLN A 114 -9.02 -3.69 -14.33
N GLY A 115 -7.75 -3.62 -14.71
CA GLY A 115 -6.67 -4.32 -14.00
C GLY A 115 -6.47 -3.75 -12.60
N GLY A 116 -6.37 -2.44 -12.48
CA GLY A 116 -6.22 -1.78 -11.21
C GLY A 116 -7.36 -2.01 -10.21
N GLN A 117 -8.60 -2.19 -10.71
CA GLN A 117 -9.74 -2.51 -9.86
C GLN A 117 -9.69 -3.93 -9.29
N ARG A 118 -9.36 -4.93 -10.10
CA ARG A 118 -9.21 -6.31 -9.64
C ARG A 118 -8.15 -6.43 -8.57
N ARG A 119 -6.99 -5.80 -8.78
CA ARG A 119 -5.90 -5.75 -7.80
C ARG A 119 -6.35 -5.06 -6.50
N SER A 120 -7.01 -3.92 -6.60
CA SER A 120 -7.47 -3.16 -5.44
C SER A 120 -8.50 -3.96 -4.62
N ALA A 121 -9.45 -4.65 -5.26
CA ALA A 121 -10.40 -5.51 -4.59
C ALA A 121 -9.73 -6.72 -3.92
N ALA A 122 -8.76 -7.35 -4.59
CA ALA A 122 -7.99 -8.45 -4.03
C ALA A 122 -7.18 -8.01 -2.79
N LEU A 123 -6.49 -6.87 -2.87
CA LEU A 123 -5.76 -6.29 -1.74
C LEU A 123 -6.70 -5.89 -0.59
N SER A 124 -7.90 -5.40 -0.89
CA SER A 124 -8.90 -5.06 0.14
C SER A 124 -9.37 -6.29 0.92
N ARG A 125 -9.61 -7.42 0.24
CA ARG A 125 -9.93 -8.68 0.93
C ARG A 125 -8.78 -9.16 1.81
N GLU A 126 -7.57 -9.10 1.29
CA GLU A 126 -6.39 -9.51 2.05
C GLU A 126 -6.12 -8.58 3.23
N HIS A 127 -6.38 -7.28 3.10
CA HIS A 127 -6.31 -6.36 4.23
C HIS A 127 -7.24 -6.80 5.37
N LEU A 128 -8.50 -7.10 5.07
CA LEU A 128 -9.46 -7.55 6.08
C LEU A 128 -9.03 -8.88 6.71
N ARG A 129 -8.59 -9.85 5.90
CA ARG A 129 -8.09 -11.15 6.37
C ARG A 129 -6.84 -11.00 7.24
N LEU A 130 -5.90 -10.17 6.84
CA LEU A 130 -4.68 -9.89 7.59
C LEU A 130 -4.97 -9.11 8.89
N ALA A 131 -5.96 -8.23 8.90
CA ALA A 131 -6.38 -7.52 10.11
C ALA A 131 -6.86 -8.47 11.22
N GLU A 132 -7.49 -9.57 10.82
CA GLU A 132 -7.92 -10.62 11.75
C GLU A 132 -6.77 -11.58 12.12
N ALA A 133 -6.06 -12.09 11.11
CA ALA A 133 -5.10 -13.18 11.30
C ALA A 133 -3.70 -12.71 11.72
N ARG A 134 -3.26 -11.53 11.28
CA ARG A 134 -1.89 -11.00 11.44
C ARG A 134 -1.87 -9.50 11.70
N PRO A 135 -2.53 -9.00 12.76
CA PRO A 135 -2.73 -7.55 12.97
C PRO A 135 -1.42 -6.78 13.16
N VAL A 136 -0.42 -7.36 13.82
CA VAL A 136 0.87 -6.71 14.07
C VAL A 136 1.66 -6.51 12.78
N GLU A 137 1.69 -7.52 11.93
CA GLU A 137 2.39 -7.46 10.64
C GLU A 137 1.66 -6.53 9.66
N LEU A 138 0.33 -6.55 9.68
CA LEU A 138 -0.46 -5.59 8.90
C LEU A 138 -0.16 -4.16 9.33
N GLN A 139 -0.10 -3.89 10.65
CA GLN A 139 0.23 -2.57 11.16
C GLN A 139 1.61 -2.09 10.68
N LYS A 140 2.60 -2.98 10.65
CA LYS A 140 3.93 -2.67 10.08
C LYS A 140 3.85 -2.39 8.57
N ALA A 141 3.02 -3.13 7.84
CA ALA A 141 2.86 -2.95 6.40
C ALA A 141 2.21 -1.61 6.03
N VAL A 142 1.29 -1.09 6.85
CA VAL A 142 0.62 0.19 6.61
C VAL A 142 1.39 1.40 7.15
N SER A 143 2.39 1.20 8.01
CA SER A 143 3.10 2.29 8.69
C SER A 143 3.69 3.35 7.74
N PRO A 144 4.29 3.04 6.57
CA PRO A 144 4.85 4.08 5.71
C PRO A 144 3.83 5.13 5.27
N LEU A 145 2.60 4.71 5.01
CA LEU A 145 1.52 5.62 4.62
C LEU A 145 1.00 6.41 5.83
N ILE A 146 0.87 5.78 6.98
CA ILE A 146 0.47 6.46 8.22
C ILE A 146 1.53 7.49 8.62
N ASP A 147 2.82 7.18 8.50
CA ASP A 147 3.93 8.08 8.85
C ASP A 147 3.95 9.29 7.92
N LEU A 148 3.69 9.12 6.63
CA LEU A 148 3.53 10.23 5.68
C LEU A 148 2.39 11.17 6.10
N ILE A 149 1.21 10.61 6.40
CA ILE A 149 0.05 11.38 6.84
C ILE A 149 0.35 12.09 8.17
N ALA A 150 0.99 11.42 9.12
CA ALA A 150 1.34 11.97 10.42
C ALA A 150 2.31 13.16 10.30
N THR A 151 3.28 13.07 9.39
CA THR A 151 4.21 14.16 9.09
C THR A 151 3.45 15.39 8.58
N ILE A 152 2.56 15.22 7.61
CA ILE A 152 1.75 16.32 7.06
C ILE A 152 0.84 16.94 8.13
N LEU A 153 0.22 16.10 8.98
CA LEU A 153 -0.61 16.60 10.09
C LEU A 153 0.23 17.40 11.11
N SER A 154 1.45 16.94 11.42
CA SER A 154 2.36 17.64 12.31
C SER A 154 2.76 19.03 11.77
N GLU A 155 3.04 19.13 10.49
CA GLU A 155 3.31 20.40 9.82
C GLU A 155 2.08 21.32 9.87
N GLY A 156 0.88 20.80 9.57
CA GLY A 156 -0.36 21.57 9.68
C GLY A 156 -0.69 22.05 11.10
N MET A 157 -0.29 21.28 12.13
CA MET A 157 -0.39 21.72 13.53
C MET A 157 0.57 22.87 13.82
N ALA A 158 1.81 22.81 13.33
CA ALA A 158 2.78 23.87 13.49
C ALA A 158 2.36 25.17 12.80
N GLU A 159 1.61 25.07 11.69
CA GLU A 159 1.06 26.22 10.96
C GLU A 159 -0.32 26.69 11.49
N GLY A 160 -0.87 26.02 12.50
CA GLY A 160 -2.18 26.37 13.10
C GLY A 160 -3.39 26.04 12.22
N GLN A 161 -3.21 25.20 11.18
CA GLN A 161 -4.29 24.75 10.30
C GLN A 161 -4.98 23.48 10.82
N VAL A 162 -4.23 22.66 11.54
CA VAL A 162 -4.69 21.40 12.13
C VAL A 162 -4.74 21.56 13.65
N ARG A 163 -5.80 21.10 14.28
CA ARG A 163 -5.98 21.13 15.74
C ARG A 163 -4.88 20.33 16.44
N ALA A 164 -4.48 20.78 17.61
CA ALA A 164 -3.48 20.07 18.42
C ALA A 164 -3.95 18.66 18.80
N GLY A 165 -3.03 17.71 18.75
CA GLY A 165 -3.28 16.30 19.09
C GLY A 165 -2.09 15.41 18.75
N PRO A 166 -2.16 14.10 19.02
CA PRO A 166 -1.12 13.15 18.65
C PRO A 166 -1.17 12.84 17.13
N PRO A 167 -0.16 13.28 16.33
CA PRO A 167 -0.24 13.20 14.87
C PRO A 167 -0.39 11.76 14.36
N SER A 168 0.35 10.81 14.93
CA SER A 168 0.28 9.39 14.51
C SER A 168 -1.10 8.76 14.77
N TRP A 169 -1.75 9.13 15.88
CA TRP A 169 -3.11 8.66 16.16
C TRP A 169 -4.14 9.26 15.21
N MET A 170 -4.03 10.57 14.93
CA MET A 170 -4.90 11.23 13.96
C MET A 170 -4.71 10.68 12.55
N ALA A 171 -3.46 10.41 12.15
CA ALA A 171 -3.14 9.76 10.88
C ALA A 171 -3.76 8.37 10.77
N LEU A 172 -3.70 7.57 11.85
CA LEU A 172 -4.33 6.26 11.91
C LEU A 172 -5.84 6.33 11.75
N LEU A 173 -6.49 7.30 12.40
CA LEU A 173 -7.95 7.51 12.26
C LEU A 173 -8.33 7.91 10.83
N VAL A 174 -7.59 8.84 10.22
CA VAL A 174 -7.80 9.24 8.82
C VAL A 174 -7.61 8.04 7.89
N TYR A 175 -6.51 7.31 8.04
CA TYR A 175 -6.22 6.12 7.24
C TYR A 175 -7.32 5.07 7.37
N ASN A 176 -7.74 4.73 8.59
CA ASN A 176 -8.77 3.71 8.82
C ASN A 176 -10.13 4.12 8.23
N LEU A 177 -10.54 5.38 8.40
CA LEU A 177 -11.76 5.88 7.78
C LEU A 177 -11.73 5.72 6.26
N VAL A 178 -10.66 6.21 5.63
CA VAL A 178 -10.50 6.18 4.17
C VAL A 178 -10.42 4.74 3.67
N SER A 179 -9.51 3.93 4.23
CA SER A 179 -9.27 2.56 3.76
C SER A 179 -10.49 1.67 3.93
N THR A 180 -11.17 1.71 5.09
CA THR A 180 -12.37 0.89 5.34
C THR A 180 -13.52 1.27 4.41
N THR A 181 -13.73 2.57 4.18
CA THR A 181 -14.77 3.05 3.26
C THR A 181 -14.48 2.60 1.83
N VAL A 182 -13.21 2.76 1.38
CA VAL A 182 -12.78 2.31 0.04
C VAL A 182 -12.89 0.79 -0.10
N HIS A 183 -12.48 0.02 0.91
CA HIS A 183 -12.61 -1.45 0.87
C HIS A 183 -14.06 -1.89 0.73
N SER A 184 -14.97 -1.29 1.51
CA SER A 184 -16.40 -1.59 1.43
C SER A 184 -16.98 -1.27 0.05
N GLN A 185 -16.57 -0.13 -0.53
CA GLN A 185 -17.00 0.30 -1.86
C GLN A 185 -16.47 -0.63 -2.95
N LEU A 186 -15.18 -0.98 -2.91
CA LEU A 186 -14.56 -1.88 -3.89
C LEU A 186 -15.20 -3.26 -3.90
N LEU A 187 -15.53 -3.80 -2.72
CA LEU A 187 -16.23 -5.08 -2.61
C LEU A 187 -17.66 -5.01 -3.13
N ALA A 188 -18.36 -3.90 -2.91
CA ALA A 188 -19.71 -3.68 -3.44
C ALA A 188 -19.72 -3.54 -4.98
N GLU A 189 -18.67 -2.93 -5.56
CA GLU A 189 -18.55 -2.70 -7.01
C GLU A 189 -18.02 -3.93 -7.77
N GLU A 190 -17.56 -4.98 -7.12
CA GLU A 190 -16.93 -6.12 -7.78
C GLU A 190 -17.87 -6.85 -8.76
N ALA A 191 -19.16 -6.84 -8.46
CA ALA A 191 -20.21 -7.41 -9.32
C ALA A 191 -20.86 -6.37 -10.25
N ALA A 192 -20.40 -5.12 -10.25
CA ALA A 192 -21.01 -4.00 -10.98
C ALA A 192 -19.99 -3.29 -11.88
N ILE A 193 -20.51 -2.46 -12.80
CA ILE A 193 -19.67 -1.54 -13.56
C ILE A 193 -19.25 -0.39 -12.62
N PRO A 194 -17.95 -0.09 -12.49
CA PRO A 194 -17.49 0.98 -11.61
C PRO A 194 -18.05 2.34 -11.99
N ASP A 195 -18.65 3.02 -11.05
CA ASP A 195 -19.16 4.37 -11.23
C ASP A 195 -18.10 5.41 -10.81
N ARG A 196 -17.44 5.99 -11.84
CA ARG A 196 -16.40 7.04 -11.63
C ARG A 196 -16.96 8.30 -10.98
N GLN A 197 -18.17 8.67 -11.34
CA GLN A 197 -18.84 9.85 -10.79
C GLN A 197 -19.05 9.64 -9.29
N ARG A 198 -19.62 8.49 -8.92
CA ARG A 198 -19.87 8.15 -7.51
C ARG A 198 -18.58 8.09 -6.69
N ARG A 199 -17.47 7.61 -7.25
CA ARG A 199 -16.16 7.63 -6.56
C ARG A 199 -15.63 9.04 -6.35
N SER A 200 -15.80 9.93 -7.32
CA SER A 200 -15.40 11.33 -7.17
C SER A 200 -16.23 12.03 -6.10
N GLU A 201 -17.53 11.80 -6.07
CA GLU A 201 -18.42 12.30 -5.02
C GLU A 201 -18.02 11.78 -3.64
N LEU A 202 -17.76 10.48 -3.53
CA LEU A 202 -17.29 9.85 -2.29
C LEU A 202 -15.95 10.44 -1.81
N ALA A 203 -15.03 10.75 -2.71
CA ALA A 203 -13.77 11.39 -2.35
C ALA A 203 -14.00 12.76 -1.72
N VAL A 204 -14.92 13.56 -2.26
CA VAL A 204 -15.31 14.85 -1.69
C VAL A 204 -15.97 14.67 -0.32
N GLU A 205 -16.91 13.73 -0.18
CA GLU A 205 -17.60 13.47 1.09
C GLU A 205 -16.61 13.04 2.20
N ILE A 206 -15.68 12.11 1.88
CA ILE A 206 -14.66 11.63 2.84
C ILE A 206 -13.70 12.78 3.20
N TRP A 207 -13.25 13.55 2.22
CA TRP A 207 -12.36 14.68 2.48
C TRP A 207 -13.01 15.71 3.40
N GLU A 208 -14.23 16.11 3.12
CA GLU A 208 -14.96 17.08 3.96
C GLU A 208 -15.14 16.57 5.40
N PHE A 209 -15.39 15.28 5.57
CA PHE A 209 -15.47 14.68 6.89
C PHE A 209 -14.10 14.73 7.61
N CYS A 210 -13.03 14.29 6.94
CA CYS A 210 -11.67 14.35 7.48
C CYS A 210 -11.29 15.79 7.84
N ARG A 211 -11.48 16.74 6.93
CA ARG A 211 -11.14 18.14 7.12
C ARG A 211 -11.82 18.73 8.36
N ARG A 212 -13.13 18.49 8.53
CA ARG A 212 -13.86 18.97 9.72
C ARG A 212 -13.39 18.32 11.02
N ALA A 213 -12.93 17.08 10.97
CA ALA A 213 -12.43 16.37 12.14
C ALA A 213 -11.05 16.84 12.60
N ILE A 214 -10.22 17.34 11.67
CA ILE A 214 -8.82 17.71 11.94
C ILE A 214 -8.56 19.22 11.95
N ALA A 215 -9.41 20.05 11.36
CA ALA A 215 -9.21 21.51 11.31
C ALA A 215 -9.09 22.12 12.71
N ALA A 216 -8.27 23.19 12.81
CA ALA A 216 -8.11 23.99 14.02
C ALA A 216 -9.35 24.84 14.34
#